data_ef5c996949af2bed16679e00a419be6b
#
_entry.id   ef5c996949af2bed16679e00a419be6b
#
_cell.length_a   1.000
_cell.length_b   1.000
_cell.length_c   1.000
_cell.angle_alpha   90.00
_cell.angle_beta   90.00
_cell.angle_gamma   90.00
#
_symmetry.space_group_name_H-M   'P 1'
#
loop_
_entity.id
_entity.type
_entity.pdbx_description
1 polymer ?
#
loop_
_entity_poly.entity_id
_entity_poly.type
_entity_poly.pdbx_seq_one_letter_code
_entity_poly.pdbx_strand_id
1 'polypeptide(L)'
;MQTVVGIRFRNGGKVYYFDPKELDIKEGDHVIVETAQGLEYATAAHGRREVGDDQVVTPLKPVVRFATEEDEALYQELLAKEPEAYEICLKKIEDHCLDMKLSGAEYAFSGNKLTFYFTADGRIDFRELVKDLASVFKMRIELRQIGVRDEARLMGGLGACGRTICCRSFLSDFQSVSIKMAKEQNLSLSPTKISGVCGRLMCCLQYEYECYECTRKLMPDIGREVVTVDGPGIVLENNIITERTRVKVALKDGTYEIREYPFRELKLIDG
;
A
#
# COMPACT_ATOMS: atom_id res chain seq x y z
N MET A 1 -20.03 11.28 -15.19
CA MET A 1 -20.07 10.25 -14.12
C MET A 1 -20.33 8.90 -14.76
N GLN A 2 -19.60 7.87 -14.38
CA GLN A 2 -19.75 6.52 -14.93
C GLN A 2 -20.06 5.54 -13.80
N THR A 3 -20.97 4.60 -14.09
CA THR A 3 -21.27 3.52 -13.14
C THR A 3 -20.20 2.45 -13.25
N VAL A 4 -19.55 2.13 -12.15
CA VAL A 4 -18.44 1.18 -12.10
C VAL A 4 -18.60 0.20 -10.94
N VAL A 5 -17.88 -0.91 -11.01
CA VAL A 5 -17.62 -1.84 -9.91
C VAL A 5 -16.12 -1.88 -9.63
N GLY A 6 -15.74 -1.90 -8.35
CA GLY A 6 -14.34 -2.00 -7.95
C GLY A 6 -13.91 -3.47 -7.86
N ILE A 7 -12.98 -3.89 -8.71
CA ILE A 7 -12.52 -5.28 -8.83
C ILE A 7 -11.08 -5.41 -8.33
N ARG A 8 -10.81 -6.48 -7.58
CA ARG A 8 -9.50 -6.86 -7.06
C ARG A 8 -9.15 -8.27 -7.52
N PHE A 9 -7.99 -8.44 -8.15
CA PHE A 9 -7.55 -9.72 -8.70
C PHE A 9 -6.97 -10.65 -7.64
N ARG A 10 -6.32 -10.11 -6.59
CA ARG A 10 -5.77 -10.88 -5.47
C ARG A 10 -5.86 -10.08 -4.18
N ASN A 11 -5.76 -10.76 -3.05
CA ASN A 11 -5.76 -10.09 -1.74
C ASN A 11 -4.64 -9.05 -1.65
N GLY A 12 -4.99 -7.80 -1.32
CA GLY A 12 -4.05 -6.69 -1.17
C GLY A 12 -3.61 -6.01 -2.47
N GLY A 13 -4.23 -6.34 -3.61
CA GLY A 13 -3.97 -5.68 -4.90
C GLY A 13 -4.66 -4.32 -5.04
N LYS A 14 -4.26 -3.59 -6.10
CA LYS A 14 -4.97 -2.37 -6.53
C LYS A 14 -6.39 -2.72 -6.95
N VAL A 15 -7.34 -1.86 -6.58
CA VAL A 15 -8.72 -1.95 -7.07
C VAL A 15 -8.79 -1.30 -8.44
N TYR A 16 -9.33 -2.01 -9.40
CA TYR A 16 -9.54 -1.55 -10.78
C TYR A 16 -11.02 -1.39 -11.04
N TYR A 17 -11.39 -0.38 -11.83
CA TYR A 17 -12.76 -0.12 -12.18
C TYR A 17 -13.14 -0.83 -13.47
N PHE A 18 -14.29 -1.53 -13.43
CA PHE A 18 -14.89 -2.24 -14.56
C PHE A 18 -16.34 -1.79 -14.75
N ASP A 19 -16.83 -1.96 -15.96
CA ASP A 19 -18.24 -1.75 -16.28
C ASP A 19 -19.07 -2.94 -15.78
N PRO A 20 -19.95 -2.76 -14.80
CA PRO A 20 -20.80 -3.84 -14.29
C PRO A 20 -21.87 -4.28 -15.29
N LYS A 21 -22.11 -3.55 -16.38
CA LYS A 21 -23.25 -3.76 -17.28
C LYS A 21 -24.58 -3.82 -16.50
N GLU A 22 -25.35 -4.90 -16.72
CA GLU A 22 -26.63 -5.14 -16.05
C GLU A 22 -26.51 -5.96 -14.76
N LEU A 23 -25.29 -6.42 -14.41
CA LEU A 23 -25.05 -7.27 -13.26
C LEU A 23 -25.17 -6.49 -11.94
N ASP A 24 -25.96 -7.01 -11.00
CA ASP A 24 -26.06 -6.46 -9.64
C ASP A 24 -24.94 -7.05 -8.76
N ILE A 25 -23.73 -6.51 -8.93
CA ILE A 25 -22.52 -6.98 -8.25
C ILE A 25 -22.42 -6.30 -6.89
N LYS A 26 -22.24 -7.09 -5.84
CA LYS A 26 -22.04 -6.66 -4.46
C LYS A 26 -20.60 -6.86 -4.03
N GLU A 27 -20.21 -6.19 -2.96
CA GLU A 27 -18.91 -6.40 -2.33
C GLU A 27 -18.77 -7.86 -1.86
N GLY A 28 -17.65 -8.48 -2.21
CA GLY A 28 -17.37 -9.88 -1.93
C GLY A 28 -17.76 -10.86 -3.04
N ASP A 29 -18.56 -10.46 -4.03
CA ASP A 29 -18.91 -11.33 -5.14
C ASP A 29 -17.69 -11.69 -5.97
N HIS A 30 -17.66 -12.94 -6.46
CA HIS A 30 -16.64 -13.43 -7.36
C HIS A 30 -17.10 -13.33 -8.82
N VAL A 31 -16.26 -12.77 -9.65
CA VAL A 31 -16.59 -12.44 -11.04
C VAL A 31 -15.45 -12.81 -11.99
N ILE A 32 -15.83 -13.09 -13.22
CA ILE A 32 -14.88 -13.24 -14.33
C ILE A 32 -14.86 -11.94 -15.13
N VAL A 33 -13.66 -11.40 -15.31
CA VAL A 33 -13.43 -10.16 -16.05
C VAL A 33 -12.49 -10.39 -17.23
N GLU A 34 -12.65 -9.59 -18.27
CA GLU A 34 -11.74 -9.63 -19.40
C GLU A 34 -10.64 -8.58 -19.21
N THR A 35 -9.38 -9.03 -19.27
CA THR A 35 -8.19 -8.17 -19.17
C THR A 35 -7.40 -8.18 -20.48
N ALA A 36 -6.32 -7.43 -20.57
CA ALA A 36 -5.37 -7.53 -21.68
C ALA A 36 -4.67 -8.88 -21.76
N GLN A 37 -4.72 -9.67 -20.67
CA GLN A 37 -4.07 -10.98 -20.55
C GLN A 37 -5.04 -12.16 -20.75
N GLY A 38 -6.32 -11.87 -20.95
CA GLY A 38 -7.40 -12.84 -21.08
C GLY A 38 -8.43 -12.74 -19.95
N LEU A 39 -9.19 -13.82 -19.79
CA LEU A 39 -10.16 -13.93 -18.69
C LEU A 39 -9.43 -14.14 -17.37
N GLU A 40 -9.84 -13.42 -16.34
CA GLU A 40 -9.26 -13.47 -15.01
C GLU A 40 -10.37 -13.60 -13.95
N TYR A 41 -10.10 -14.43 -12.95
CA TYR A 41 -10.93 -14.56 -11.76
C TYR A 41 -10.62 -13.42 -10.79
N ALA A 42 -11.65 -12.78 -10.26
CA ALA A 42 -11.47 -11.64 -9.39
C ALA A 42 -12.61 -11.48 -8.38
N THR A 43 -12.36 -10.70 -7.33
CA THR A 43 -13.34 -10.40 -6.28
C THR A 43 -13.76 -8.94 -6.36
N ALA A 44 -15.04 -8.68 -6.22
CA ALA A 44 -15.57 -7.33 -6.10
C ALA A 44 -15.16 -6.73 -4.74
N ALA A 45 -14.28 -5.72 -4.78
CA ALA A 45 -13.84 -4.98 -3.60
C ALA A 45 -14.87 -3.93 -3.17
N HIS A 46 -15.67 -3.47 -4.12
CA HIS A 46 -16.80 -2.55 -3.91
C HIS A 46 -17.90 -2.90 -4.89
N GLY A 47 -19.14 -2.81 -4.44
CA GLY A 47 -20.31 -2.95 -5.29
C GLY A 47 -20.45 -1.79 -6.29
N ARG A 48 -21.58 -1.78 -7.00
CA ARG A 48 -21.90 -0.78 -8.02
C ARG A 48 -21.91 0.63 -7.43
N ARG A 49 -21.19 1.56 -8.04
CA ARG A 49 -21.11 2.97 -7.61
C ARG A 49 -20.86 3.91 -8.79
N GLU A 50 -21.22 5.18 -8.62
CA GLU A 50 -20.88 6.23 -9.58
C GLU A 50 -19.54 6.88 -9.18
N VAL A 51 -18.67 7.07 -10.16
CA VAL A 51 -17.38 7.76 -10.00
C VAL A 51 -17.19 8.84 -11.05
N GLY A 52 -16.35 9.83 -10.78
CA GLY A 52 -15.99 10.86 -11.75
C GLY A 52 -15.19 10.29 -12.92
N ASP A 53 -15.33 10.91 -14.08
CA ASP A 53 -14.63 10.47 -15.31
C ASP A 53 -13.10 10.60 -15.19
N ASP A 54 -12.61 11.43 -14.28
CA ASP A 54 -11.21 11.63 -13.92
C ASP A 54 -10.58 10.46 -13.17
N GLN A 55 -11.40 9.63 -12.53
CA GLN A 55 -10.97 8.47 -11.75
C GLN A 55 -10.95 7.16 -12.55
N VAL A 56 -11.41 7.21 -13.78
CA VAL A 56 -11.63 6.02 -14.62
C VAL A 56 -10.74 6.04 -15.85
N VAL A 57 -10.06 4.92 -16.10
CA VAL A 57 -9.30 4.73 -17.34
C VAL A 57 -10.24 4.23 -18.43
N THR A 58 -10.50 5.06 -19.43
CA THR A 58 -11.36 4.71 -20.57
C THR A 58 -10.56 4.08 -21.72
N PRO A 59 -11.14 3.09 -22.47
CA PRO A 59 -12.45 2.50 -22.29
C PRO A 59 -12.52 1.52 -21.12
N LEU A 60 -13.60 1.59 -20.32
CA LEU A 60 -13.87 0.61 -19.28
C LEU A 60 -14.06 -0.77 -19.89
N LYS A 61 -13.36 -1.75 -19.30
CA LYS A 61 -13.58 -3.14 -19.67
C LYS A 61 -14.79 -3.69 -18.89
N PRO A 62 -15.60 -4.56 -19.50
CA PRO A 62 -16.78 -5.09 -18.86
C PRO A 62 -16.45 -6.26 -17.91
N VAL A 63 -17.29 -6.40 -16.90
CA VAL A 63 -17.42 -7.69 -16.21
C VAL A 63 -18.16 -8.66 -17.15
N VAL A 64 -17.60 -9.85 -17.33
CA VAL A 64 -18.16 -10.85 -18.28
C VAL A 64 -19.37 -11.55 -17.65
N ARG A 65 -19.19 -12.08 -16.42
CA ARG A 65 -20.22 -12.81 -15.68
C ARG A 65 -19.81 -13.03 -14.21
N PHE A 66 -20.73 -13.50 -13.41
CA PHE A 66 -20.37 -14.07 -12.10
C PHE A 66 -19.52 -15.34 -12.27
N ALA A 67 -18.64 -15.60 -11.32
CA ALA A 67 -17.91 -16.85 -11.24
C ALA A 67 -18.87 -18.00 -10.91
N THR A 68 -18.67 -19.16 -11.54
CA THR A 68 -19.37 -20.40 -11.24
C THR A 68 -18.62 -21.23 -10.21
N GLU A 69 -19.23 -22.26 -9.66
CA GLU A 69 -18.55 -23.22 -8.78
C GLU A 69 -17.37 -23.92 -9.48
N GLU A 70 -17.47 -24.13 -10.79
CA GLU A 70 -16.36 -24.68 -11.60
C GLU A 70 -15.19 -23.71 -11.72
N ASP A 71 -15.48 -22.40 -11.88
CA ASP A 71 -14.44 -21.36 -11.90
C ASP A 71 -13.74 -21.26 -10.54
N GLU A 72 -14.48 -21.33 -9.44
CA GLU A 72 -13.93 -21.34 -8.10
C GLU A 72 -13.03 -22.56 -7.88
N ALA A 73 -13.51 -23.76 -8.26
CA ALA A 73 -12.73 -25.00 -8.16
C ALA A 73 -11.44 -24.92 -8.96
N LEU A 74 -11.51 -24.42 -10.21
CA LEU A 74 -10.32 -24.21 -11.06
C LEU A 74 -9.36 -23.22 -10.42
N TYR A 75 -9.86 -22.10 -9.89
CA TYR A 75 -9.02 -21.09 -9.24
C TYR A 75 -8.29 -21.68 -8.03
N GLN A 76 -8.97 -22.44 -7.18
CA GLN A 76 -8.38 -23.13 -6.03
C GLN A 76 -7.35 -24.18 -6.45
N GLU A 77 -7.59 -24.92 -7.53
CA GLU A 77 -6.63 -25.87 -8.08
C GLU A 77 -5.35 -25.16 -8.56
N LEU A 78 -5.49 -24.03 -9.26
CA LEU A 78 -4.34 -23.23 -9.70
C LEU A 78 -3.53 -22.70 -8.53
N LEU A 79 -4.20 -22.16 -7.49
CA LEU A 79 -3.53 -21.72 -6.26
C LEU A 79 -2.78 -22.85 -5.57
N ALA A 80 -3.34 -24.07 -5.54
CA ALA A 80 -2.69 -25.23 -4.93
C ALA A 80 -1.41 -25.68 -5.68
N LYS A 81 -1.32 -25.39 -6.98
CA LYS A 81 -0.14 -25.72 -7.82
C LYS A 81 0.99 -24.68 -7.71
N GLU A 82 0.71 -23.46 -7.25
CA GLU A 82 1.71 -22.39 -7.19
C GLU A 82 2.93 -22.71 -6.29
N PRO A 83 2.78 -23.32 -5.10
CA PRO A 83 3.92 -23.70 -4.27
C PRO A 83 4.86 -24.69 -4.95
N GLU A 84 4.33 -25.70 -5.65
CA GLU A 84 5.13 -26.67 -6.39
C GLU A 84 5.90 -26.00 -7.53
N ALA A 85 5.23 -25.13 -8.28
CA ALA A 85 5.87 -24.36 -9.35
C ALA A 85 6.98 -23.44 -8.81
N TYR A 86 6.78 -22.86 -7.64
CA TYR A 86 7.78 -22.04 -6.96
C TYR A 86 9.04 -22.86 -6.64
N GLU A 87 8.89 -24.03 -6.02
CA GLU A 87 10.02 -24.90 -5.65
C GLU A 87 10.79 -25.42 -6.89
N ILE A 88 10.09 -25.77 -7.96
CA ILE A 88 10.71 -26.18 -9.22
C ILE A 88 11.53 -25.02 -9.81
N CYS A 89 10.96 -23.81 -9.84
CA CYS A 89 11.65 -22.65 -10.37
C CYS A 89 12.87 -22.27 -9.51
N LEU A 90 12.77 -22.38 -8.18
CA LEU A 90 13.88 -22.11 -7.26
C LEU A 90 15.07 -23.01 -7.55
N LYS A 91 14.86 -24.34 -7.70
CA LYS A 91 15.92 -25.29 -8.08
C LYS A 91 16.55 -24.95 -9.42
N LYS A 92 15.74 -24.55 -10.41
CA LYS A 92 16.23 -24.17 -11.72
C LYS A 92 17.07 -22.87 -11.69
N ILE A 93 16.71 -21.91 -10.85
CA ILE A 93 17.52 -20.69 -10.64
C ILE A 93 18.89 -21.07 -10.06
N GLU A 94 18.94 -21.99 -9.11
CA GLU A 94 20.19 -22.51 -8.52
C GLU A 94 21.04 -23.26 -9.57
N ASP A 95 20.42 -24.16 -10.37
CA ASP A 95 21.08 -24.92 -11.44
C ASP A 95 21.75 -24.01 -12.49
N HIS A 96 21.09 -22.88 -12.80
CA HIS A 96 21.60 -21.86 -13.74
C HIS A 96 22.51 -20.81 -13.08
N CYS A 97 22.77 -20.90 -11.76
CA CYS A 97 23.61 -19.99 -11.00
C CYS A 97 23.23 -18.50 -11.21
N LEU A 98 21.93 -18.19 -11.24
CA LEU A 98 21.43 -16.85 -11.47
C LEU A 98 21.34 -16.06 -10.15
N ASP A 99 21.90 -14.83 -10.14
CA ASP A 99 21.82 -13.93 -8.99
C ASP A 99 20.48 -13.18 -8.96
N MET A 100 19.43 -13.92 -8.65
CA MET A 100 18.05 -13.43 -8.52
C MET A 100 17.32 -14.13 -7.38
N LYS A 101 16.44 -13.41 -6.72
CA LYS A 101 15.61 -13.94 -5.64
C LYS A 101 14.18 -14.12 -6.15
N LEU A 102 13.72 -15.37 -6.19
CA LEU A 102 12.33 -15.69 -6.52
C LEU A 102 11.41 -15.19 -5.39
N SER A 103 10.33 -14.50 -5.75
CA SER A 103 9.38 -13.90 -4.81
C SER A 103 7.98 -14.50 -4.89
N GLY A 104 7.64 -15.19 -6.00
CA GLY A 104 6.36 -15.85 -6.17
C GLY A 104 6.17 -16.49 -7.54
N ALA A 105 5.16 -17.33 -7.64
CA ALA A 105 4.67 -17.94 -8.89
C ALA A 105 3.16 -17.72 -8.98
N GLU A 106 2.64 -17.48 -10.18
CA GLU A 106 1.23 -17.20 -10.42
C GLU A 106 0.76 -17.81 -11.73
N TYR A 107 -0.21 -18.70 -11.67
CA TYR A 107 -0.91 -19.21 -12.84
C TYR A 107 -1.96 -18.21 -13.31
N ALA A 108 -1.99 -17.90 -14.61
CA ALA A 108 -3.11 -17.18 -15.20
C ALA A 108 -4.37 -18.07 -15.16
N PHE A 109 -5.52 -17.47 -14.85
CA PHE A 109 -6.80 -18.21 -14.78
C PHE A 109 -7.14 -18.93 -16.09
N SER A 110 -6.73 -18.39 -17.23
CA SER A 110 -6.87 -19.04 -18.55
C SER A 110 -6.04 -20.32 -18.72
N GLY A 111 -5.16 -20.67 -17.76
CA GLY A 111 -4.33 -21.87 -17.77
C GLY A 111 -3.22 -21.92 -18.81
N ASN A 112 -3.00 -20.84 -19.57
CA ASN A 112 -2.06 -20.79 -20.68
C ASN A 112 -0.71 -20.15 -20.36
N LYS A 113 -0.57 -19.58 -19.16
CA LYS A 113 0.62 -18.82 -18.73
C LYS A 113 0.92 -19.01 -17.26
N LEU A 114 2.22 -19.11 -16.95
CA LEU A 114 2.76 -19.09 -15.59
C LEU A 114 3.74 -17.94 -15.47
N THR A 115 3.51 -17.04 -14.51
CA THR A 115 4.35 -15.88 -14.24
C THR A 115 5.14 -16.10 -12.97
N PHE A 116 6.45 -15.94 -13.03
CA PHE A 116 7.33 -15.93 -11.87
C PHE A 116 7.77 -14.49 -11.56
N TYR A 117 7.59 -14.10 -10.31
CA TYR A 117 8.00 -12.79 -9.81
C TYR A 117 9.35 -12.92 -9.12
N PHE A 118 10.27 -12.01 -9.41
CA PHE A 118 11.60 -12.03 -8.81
C PHE A 118 12.13 -10.61 -8.54
N THR A 119 13.11 -10.52 -7.63
CA THR A 119 13.92 -9.32 -7.40
C THR A 119 15.36 -9.61 -7.76
N ALA A 120 16.07 -8.59 -8.28
CA ALA A 120 17.49 -8.63 -8.58
C ALA A 120 18.08 -7.23 -8.59
N ASP A 121 19.34 -7.09 -8.24
CA ASP A 121 20.03 -5.80 -8.19
C ASP A 121 20.42 -5.26 -9.59
N GLY A 122 20.41 -6.14 -10.61
CA GLY A 122 20.79 -5.81 -11.97
C GLY A 122 19.93 -6.49 -13.03
N ARG A 123 20.42 -6.42 -14.26
CA ARG A 123 19.81 -7.11 -15.40
C ARG A 123 20.28 -8.55 -15.44
N ILE A 124 19.35 -9.49 -15.39
CA ILE A 124 19.60 -10.93 -15.43
C ILE A 124 19.32 -11.45 -16.84
N ASP A 125 20.20 -12.32 -17.34
CA ASP A 125 19.94 -13.09 -18.56
C ASP A 125 19.29 -14.45 -18.20
N PHE A 126 18.00 -14.52 -18.33
CA PHE A 126 17.19 -15.68 -17.96
C PHE A 126 16.68 -16.49 -19.18
N ARG A 127 17.27 -16.31 -20.38
CA ARG A 127 16.79 -16.98 -21.61
C ARG A 127 16.82 -18.49 -21.50
N GLU A 128 17.86 -19.06 -20.94
CA GLU A 128 17.99 -20.52 -20.78
C GLU A 128 17.04 -21.03 -19.67
N LEU A 129 16.89 -20.28 -18.57
CA LEU A 129 15.93 -20.57 -17.50
C LEU A 129 14.49 -20.63 -18.05
N VAL A 130 14.10 -19.68 -18.91
CA VAL A 130 12.75 -19.67 -19.52
C VAL A 130 12.53 -20.90 -20.39
N LYS A 131 13.50 -21.32 -21.19
CA LYS A 131 13.40 -22.54 -22.02
C LYS A 131 13.23 -23.77 -21.14
N ASP A 132 14.01 -23.87 -20.08
CA ASP A 132 13.97 -25.00 -19.16
C ASP A 132 12.61 -25.08 -18.46
N LEU A 133 12.12 -23.98 -17.89
CA LEU A 133 10.81 -23.90 -17.27
C LEU A 133 9.67 -24.20 -18.27
N ALA A 134 9.77 -23.69 -19.50
CA ALA A 134 8.78 -23.99 -20.54
C ALA A 134 8.76 -25.48 -20.91
N SER A 135 9.90 -26.17 -20.88
CA SER A 135 9.97 -27.63 -21.12
C SER A 135 9.29 -28.43 -20.02
N VAL A 136 9.39 -27.98 -18.76
CA VAL A 136 8.80 -28.63 -17.58
C VAL A 136 7.29 -28.39 -17.54
N PHE A 137 6.86 -27.13 -17.61
CA PHE A 137 5.46 -26.75 -17.40
C PHE A 137 4.60 -26.85 -18.68
N LYS A 138 5.22 -26.94 -19.86
CA LYS A 138 4.58 -27.01 -21.19
C LYS A 138 3.58 -25.88 -21.44
N MET A 139 3.87 -24.70 -20.92
CA MET A 139 3.07 -23.50 -21.07
C MET A 139 3.95 -22.27 -21.24
N ARG A 140 3.34 -21.13 -21.55
CA ARG A 140 4.08 -19.86 -21.66
C ARG A 140 4.60 -19.41 -20.30
N ILE A 141 5.91 -19.23 -20.20
CA ILE A 141 6.58 -18.71 -19.00
C ILE A 141 6.84 -17.22 -19.15
N GLU A 142 6.50 -16.46 -18.13
CA GLU A 142 6.81 -15.03 -18.00
C GLU A 142 7.63 -14.82 -16.73
N LEU A 143 8.82 -14.22 -16.86
CA LEU A 143 9.65 -13.79 -15.74
C LEU A 143 9.50 -12.28 -15.56
N ARG A 144 9.01 -11.86 -14.39
CA ARG A 144 8.71 -10.46 -14.10
C ARG A 144 9.52 -9.96 -12.91
N GLN A 145 10.44 -9.04 -13.19
CA GLN A 145 11.17 -8.35 -12.12
C GLN A 145 10.23 -7.38 -11.41
N ILE A 146 10.22 -7.45 -10.08
CA ILE A 146 9.42 -6.59 -9.20
C ILE A 146 10.32 -5.79 -8.26
N GLY A 147 9.79 -4.69 -7.73
CA GLY A 147 10.48 -3.89 -6.74
C GLY A 147 10.37 -4.50 -5.34
N VAL A 148 11.30 -4.18 -4.45
CA VAL A 148 11.33 -4.67 -3.05
C VAL A 148 10.06 -4.39 -2.25
N ARG A 149 9.30 -3.35 -2.58
CA ARG A 149 7.99 -3.07 -1.95
C ARG A 149 6.91 -4.02 -2.47
N ASP A 150 6.93 -4.36 -3.75
CA ASP A 150 5.99 -5.32 -4.33
C ASP A 150 6.29 -6.73 -3.84
N GLU A 151 7.56 -7.08 -3.67
CA GLU A 151 7.98 -8.30 -2.99
C GLU A 151 7.42 -8.36 -1.57
N ALA A 152 7.66 -7.33 -0.75
CA ALA A 152 7.11 -7.26 0.59
C ALA A 152 5.57 -7.35 0.61
N ARG A 153 4.89 -6.78 -0.38
CA ARG A 153 3.43 -6.89 -0.54
C ARG A 153 2.97 -8.32 -0.82
N LEU A 154 3.69 -9.05 -1.68
CA LEU A 154 3.41 -10.47 -1.97
C LEU A 154 3.61 -11.34 -0.73
N MET A 155 4.73 -11.19 -0.04
CA MET A 155 5.06 -11.96 1.16
C MET A 155 4.12 -11.59 2.33
N GLY A 156 3.72 -10.33 2.43
CA GLY A 156 2.90 -9.84 3.52
C GLY A 156 3.69 -9.59 4.81
N GLY A 157 2.99 -9.63 5.94
CA GLY A 157 3.57 -9.44 7.26
C GLY A 157 3.06 -8.19 7.98
N LEU A 158 3.68 -7.89 9.13
CA LEU A 158 3.33 -6.78 10.01
C LEU A 158 4.36 -5.66 9.90
N GLY A 159 3.89 -4.43 9.94
CA GLY A 159 4.75 -3.26 10.10
C GLY A 159 5.25 -3.09 11.55
N ALA A 160 6.19 -2.17 11.77
CA ALA A 160 6.66 -1.80 13.11
C ALA A 160 5.54 -1.30 14.04
N CYS A 161 4.41 -0.86 13.47
CA CYS A 161 3.20 -0.44 14.18
C CYS A 161 2.30 -1.61 14.62
N GLY A 162 2.66 -2.87 14.32
CA GLY A 162 1.86 -4.06 14.65
C GLY A 162 0.67 -4.32 13.72
N ARG A 163 0.41 -3.46 12.73
CA ARG A 163 -0.64 -3.66 11.71
C ARG A 163 -0.08 -4.35 10.48
N THR A 164 -0.95 -5.01 9.71
CA THR A 164 -0.60 -5.48 8.36
C THR A 164 0.03 -4.34 7.57
N ILE A 165 1.09 -4.64 6.80
CA ILE A 165 1.81 -3.62 6.03
C ILE A 165 0.84 -2.86 5.11
N CYS A 166 0.97 -1.52 5.05
CA CYS A 166 0.05 -0.64 4.34
C CYS A 166 -0.10 -0.99 2.85
N CYS A 167 1.02 -1.38 2.20
CA CYS A 167 1.02 -1.76 0.79
C CYS A 167 0.20 -3.02 0.47
N ARG A 168 -0.02 -3.90 1.46
CA ARG A 168 -0.86 -5.08 1.29
C ARG A 168 -2.32 -4.83 1.69
N SER A 169 -2.55 -3.93 2.65
CA SER A 169 -3.89 -3.69 3.20
C SER A 169 -4.70 -2.69 2.37
N PHE A 170 -4.32 -1.42 2.33
CA PHE A 170 -5.15 -0.37 1.76
C PHE A 170 -4.41 0.57 0.79
N LEU A 171 -3.07 0.68 0.90
CA LEU A 171 -2.30 1.63 0.12
C LEU A 171 -1.79 0.97 -1.17
N SER A 172 -2.49 1.22 -2.28
CA SER A 172 -2.16 0.65 -3.58
C SER A 172 -1.30 1.56 -4.46
N ASP A 173 -1.44 2.87 -4.30
CA ASP A 173 -0.68 3.87 -5.04
C ASP A 173 0.38 4.53 -4.15
N PHE A 174 1.58 4.72 -4.70
CA PHE A 174 2.73 5.21 -3.95
C PHE A 174 3.28 6.48 -4.54
N GLN A 175 3.29 7.52 -3.72
CA GLN A 175 4.02 8.75 -4.00
C GLN A 175 5.42 8.69 -3.37
N SER A 176 6.29 9.59 -3.81
CA SER A 176 7.65 9.69 -3.28
C SER A 176 7.63 10.10 -1.81
N VAL A 177 8.36 9.36 -0.98
CA VAL A 177 8.52 9.66 0.45
C VAL A 177 9.86 10.32 0.68
N SER A 178 9.89 11.38 1.48
CA SER A 178 11.12 12.11 1.83
C SER A 178 11.42 12.07 3.34
N ILE A 179 12.68 12.26 3.69
CA ILE A 179 13.12 12.36 5.09
C ILE A 179 12.48 13.58 5.79
N LYS A 180 12.15 14.63 5.02
CA LYS A 180 11.44 15.81 5.54
C LYS A 180 10.13 15.42 6.20
N MET A 181 9.37 14.50 5.59
CA MET A 181 8.10 14.01 6.15
C MET A 181 8.26 13.32 7.51
N ALA A 182 9.34 12.56 7.68
CA ALA A 182 9.65 11.95 8.97
C ALA A 182 9.99 12.99 10.04
N LYS A 183 10.72 14.05 9.68
CA LYS A 183 11.03 15.17 10.59
C LYS A 183 9.76 15.89 11.02
N GLU A 184 8.86 16.18 10.09
CA GLU A 184 7.60 16.87 10.36
C GLU A 184 6.64 16.06 11.23
N GLN A 185 6.76 14.73 11.19
CA GLN A 185 6.02 13.80 12.05
C GLN A 185 6.75 13.52 13.38
N ASN A 186 7.81 14.28 13.72
CA ASN A 186 8.63 14.14 14.93
C ASN A 186 9.20 12.74 15.14
N LEU A 187 9.48 12.01 14.04
CA LEU A 187 10.11 10.69 14.13
C LEU A 187 11.63 10.81 14.19
N SER A 188 12.24 9.95 15.00
CA SER A 188 13.70 9.78 15.00
C SER A 188 14.18 9.35 13.62
N LEU A 189 15.23 9.98 13.10
CA LEU A 189 15.79 9.69 11.78
C LEU A 189 16.62 8.40 11.73
N SER A 190 16.55 7.56 12.77
CA SER A 190 17.17 6.24 12.74
C SER A 190 16.55 5.40 11.62
N PRO A 191 17.36 4.78 10.75
CA PRO A 191 16.85 3.91 9.68
C PRO A 191 15.85 2.85 10.16
N THR A 192 16.07 2.30 11.35
CA THR A 192 15.18 1.31 11.98
C THR A 192 13.79 1.86 12.35
N LYS A 193 13.66 3.18 12.49
CA LYS A 193 12.40 3.84 12.88
C LYS A 193 11.62 4.40 11.69
N ILE A 194 12.30 4.68 10.57
CA ILE A 194 11.69 5.31 9.39
C ILE A 194 11.63 4.40 8.17
N SER A 195 12.24 3.19 8.23
CA SER A 195 12.18 2.22 7.14
C SER A 195 11.09 1.17 7.38
N GLY A 196 10.38 0.83 6.33
CA GLY A 196 9.45 -0.30 6.31
C GLY A 196 10.18 -1.63 6.15
N VAL A 197 9.44 -2.74 6.24
CA VAL A 197 9.96 -4.11 6.03
C VAL A 197 10.59 -4.32 4.65
N CYS A 198 10.23 -3.50 3.66
CA CYS A 198 10.82 -3.48 2.33
C CYS A 198 12.17 -2.71 2.23
N GLY A 199 12.72 -2.24 3.35
CA GLY A 199 13.96 -1.45 3.38
C GLY A 199 13.86 0.00 2.86
N ARG A 200 12.73 0.40 2.27
CA ARG A 200 12.47 1.79 1.83
C ARG A 200 11.78 2.58 2.94
N LEU A 201 11.78 3.92 2.83
CA LEU A 201 11.03 4.77 3.75
C LEU A 201 9.56 4.31 3.85
N MET A 202 9.01 4.36 5.05
CA MET A 202 7.63 3.93 5.33
C MET A 202 6.63 4.74 4.51
N CYS A 203 5.74 4.05 3.80
CA CYS A 203 4.73 4.68 2.96
C CYS A 203 3.64 5.42 3.76
N CYS A 204 3.41 5.06 5.03
CA CYS A 204 2.51 5.80 5.92
C CYS A 204 2.99 7.24 6.18
N LEU A 205 4.29 7.52 6.10
CA LEU A 205 4.82 8.89 6.25
C LEU A 205 4.21 9.83 5.21
N GLN A 206 4.11 9.39 3.95
CA GLN A 206 3.47 10.17 2.90
C GLN A 206 1.95 10.19 3.05
N TYR A 207 1.35 9.07 3.41
CA TYR A 207 -0.10 8.96 3.56
C TYR A 207 -0.66 9.90 4.63
N GLU A 208 0.06 10.06 5.73
CA GLU A 208 -0.34 10.89 6.86
C GLU A 208 0.16 12.35 6.74
N TYR A 209 1.06 12.64 5.78
CA TYR A 209 1.78 13.91 5.68
C TYR A 209 0.88 15.14 5.67
N GLU A 210 -0.17 15.13 4.87
CA GLU A 210 -1.09 16.27 4.74
C GLU A 210 -1.78 16.60 6.06
N CYS A 211 -2.20 15.58 6.82
CA CYS A 211 -2.79 15.74 8.14
C CYS A 211 -1.84 16.47 9.10
N TYR A 212 -0.58 16.01 9.16
CA TYR A 212 0.45 16.63 10.01
C TYR A 212 0.76 18.06 9.58
N GLU A 213 0.89 18.31 8.28
CA GLU A 213 1.16 19.63 7.74
C GLU A 213 0.03 20.62 8.03
N CYS A 214 -1.22 20.21 7.82
CA CYS A 214 -2.39 21.04 8.10
C CYS A 214 -2.49 21.40 9.59
N THR A 215 -2.38 20.40 10.47
CA THR A 215 -2.45 20.63 11.91
C THR A 215 -1.31 21.53 12.41
N ARG A 216 -0.08 21.29 11.90
CA ARG A 216 1.09 22.09 12.27
C ARG A 216 0.94 23.55 11.91
N LYS A 217 0.35 23.87 10.76
CA LYS A 217 0.08 25.27 10.34
C LYS A 217 -0.91 26.00 11.25
N LEU A 218 -1.76 25.25 11.95
CA LEU A 218 -2.74 25.81 12.88
C LEU A 218 -2.19 25.99 14.29
N MET A 219 -1.15 25.25 14.67
CA MET A 219 -0.56 25.30 16.00
C MET A 219 0.46 26.44 16.12
N PRO A 220 0.62 27.05 17.31
CA PRO A 220 1.63 28.07 17.54
C PRO A 220 3.04 27.50 17.43
N ASP A 221 3.98 28.28 16.91
CA ASP A 221 5.39 27.88 16.83
C ASP A 221 6.01 27.69 18.22
N ILE A 222 6.96 26.77 18.30
CA ILE A 222 7.74 26.55 19.53
C ILE A 222 8.55 27.81 19.85
N GLY A 223 8.53 28.24 21.13
CA GLY A 223 9.17 29.47 21.60
C GLY A 223 8.28 30.72 21.47
N ARG A 224 7.11 30.64 20.85
CA ARG A 224 6.18 31.77 20.73
C ARG A 224 5.46 32.04 22.06
N GLU A 225 5.20 33.31 22.35
CA GLU A 225 4.41 33.74 23.49
C GLU A 225 2.92 33.55 23.20
N VAL A 226 2.21 33.01 24.18
CA VAL A 226 0.77 32.73 24.10
C VAL A 226 0.08 33.09 25.41
N VAL A 227 -1.20 33.42 25.34
CA VAL A 227 -2.05 33.60 26.54
C VAL A 227 -2.86 32.32 26.74
N THR A 228 -2.71 31.74 27.92
CA THR A 228 -3.50 30.61 28.39
C THR A 228 -4.57 31.06 29.39
N VAL A 229 -5.47 30.19 29.80
CA VAL A 229 -6.47 30.45 30.86
C VAL A 229 -5.82 30.71 32.22
N ASP A 230 -4.60 30.24 32.45
CA ASP A 230 -3.86 30.38 33.70
C ASP A 230 -2.89 31.57 33.70
N GLY A 231 -2.63 32.19 32.53
CA GLY A 231 -1.74 33.35 32.39
C GLY A 231 -0.90 33.30 31.09
N PRO A 232 0.00 34.27 30.92
CA PRO A 232 0.92 34.26 29.77
C PRO A 232 1.94 33.15 29.89
N GLY A 233 2.36 32.60 28.74
CA GLY A 233 3.34 31.52 28.73
C GLY A 233 4.07 31.43 27.40
N ILE A 234 5.05 30.52 27.35
CA ILE A 234 5.88 30.25 26.19
C ILE A 234 5.66 28.80 25.75
N VAL A 235 5.42 28.62 24.46
CA VAL A 235 5.24 27.28 23.85
C VAL A 235 6.55 26.51 23.92
N LEU A 236 6.53 25.29 24.52
CA LEU A 236 7.68 24.44 24.63
C LEU A 236 7.63 23.30 23.57
N GLU A 237 6.47 22.71 23.36
CA GLU A 237 6.30 21.53 22.53
C GLU A 237 4.87 21.43 22.00
N ASN A 238 4.71 20.93 20.78
CA ASN A 238 3.42 20.65 20.16
C ASN A 238 3.25 19.14 19.93
N ASN A 239 2.14 18.60 20.39
CA ASN A 239 1.70 17.25 20.03
C ASN A 239 0.62 17.37 18.95
N ILE A 240 1.03 17.12 17.70
CA ILE A 240 0.17 17.27 16.52
C ILE A 240 -1.00 16.29 16.54
N ILE A 241 -0.77 15.07 17.04
CA ILE A 241 -1.78 13.98 17.04
C ILE A 241 -2.92 14.28 18.02
N THR A 242 -2.57 14.76 19.21
CA THR A 242 -3.55 15.08 20.27
C THR A 242 -4.06 16.50 20.19
N GLU A 243 -3.52 17.30 19.27
CA GLU A 243 -3.79 18.75 19.13
C GLU A 243 -3.54 19.53 20.42
N ARG A 244 -2.53 19.12 21.21
CA ARG A 244 -2.19 19.75 22.49
C ARG A 244 -0.81 20.38 22.46
N THR A 245 -0.70 21.48 23.15
CA THR A 245 0.54 22.28 23.27
C THR A 245 0.98 22.35 24.72
N ARG A 246 2.23 22.02 24.99
CA ARG A 246 2.86 22.21 26.30
C ARG A 246 3.41 23.61 26.39
N VAL A 247 2.95 24.36 27.42
CA VAL A 247 3.28 25.76 27.63
C VAL A 247 3.90 25.92 28.99
N LYS A 248 5.00 26.66 29.05
CA LYS A 248 5.59 27.17 30.32
C LYS A 248 4.83 28.42 30.71
N VAL A 249 3.91 28.31 31.66
CA VAL A 249 3.02 29.40 32.11
C VAL A 249 3.65 30.12 33.28
N ALA A 250 3.59 31.45 33.27
CA ALA A 250 3.93 32.29 34.42
C ALA A 250 2.69 32.43 35.33
N LEU A 251 2.77 31.90 36.54
CA LEU A 251 1.70 31.99 37.52
C LEU A 251 1.74 33.32 38.28
N LYS A 252 0.62 33.69 38.90
CA LYS A 252 0.45 34.95 39.62
C LYS A 252 1.38 35.11 40.84
N ASP A 253 1.89 34.00 41.35
CA ASP A 253 2.85 33.96 42.47
C ASP A 253 4.32 34.16 42.04
N GLY A 254 4.56 34.39 40.73
CA GLY A 254 5.90 34.54 40.15
C GLY A 254 6.60 33.21 39.84
N THR A 255 5.95 32.07 40.03
CA THR A 255 6.49 30.77 39.68
C THR A 255 6.16 30.40 38.24
N TYR A 256 6.89 29.42 37.69
CA TYR A 256 6.61 28.87 36.34
C TYR A 256 6.18 27.42 36.47
N GLU A 257 5.15 27.08 35.75
CA GLU A 257 4.66 25.69 35.66
C GLU A 257 4.52 25.26 34.20
N ILE A 258 4.76 23.99 33.93
CA ILE A 258 4.54 23.40 32.58
C ILE A 258 3.19 22.75 32.59
N ARG A 259 2.28 23.25 31.75
CA ARG A 259 0.93 22.71 31.57
C ARG A 259 0.64 22.42 30.12
N GLU A 260 -0.35 21.58 29.87
CA GLU A 260 -0.76 21.16 28.54
C GLU A 260 -2.17 21.64 28.24
N TYR A 261 -2.31 22.35 27.12
CA TYR A 261 -3.58 22.95 26.67
C TYR A 261 -3.94 22.47 25.28
N PRO A 262 -5.24 22.33 24.92
CA PRO A 262 -5.68 22.27 23.53
C PRO A 262 -5.19 23.52 22.79
N PHE A 263 -4.57 23.37 21.61
CA PHE A 263 -4.00 24.54 20.93
C PHE A 263 -5.05 25.60 20.57
N ARG A 264 -6.31 25.17 20.37
CA ARG A 264 -7.44 26.04 20.04
C ARG A 264 -7.84 27.01 21.19
N GLU A 265 -7.42 26.72 22.42
CA GLU A 265 -7.65 27.57 23.59
C GLU A 265 -6.53 28.61 23.80
N LEU A 266 -5.44 28.49 23.06
CA LEU A 266 -4.31 29.39 23.13
C LEU A 266 -4.57 30.63 22.24
N LYS A 267 -4.35 31.82 22.79
CA LYS A 267 -4.36 33.04 22.01
C LYS A 267 -2.94 33.50 21.75
N LEU A 268 -2.63 33.71 20.48
CA LEU A 268 -1.34 34.30 20.10
C LEU A 268 -1.25 35.72 20.60
N ILE A 269 -0.11 36.09 21.16
CA ILE A 269 0.22 37.48 21.41
C ILE A 269 0.80 37.99 20.09
N ASP A 270 0.02 38.79 19.35
CA ASP A 270 0.51 39.47 18.16
C ASP A 270 1.52 40.53 18.64
N GLY A 271 2.79 40.35 18.23
CA GLY A 271 3.85 41.28 18.45
C GLY A 271 3.85 42.39 17.38
#